data_d90661910456f3d00aca56e1c7ab5fa5
#
_entry.id   d90661910456f3d00aca56e1c7ab5fa5
#
_cell.length_a   1.000
_cell.length_b   1.000
_cell.length_c   1.000
_cell.angle_alpha   90.00
_cell.angle_beta   90.00
_cell.angle_gamma   90.00
#
_symmetry.space_group_name_H-M   'P 1'
#
loop_
_entity.id
_entity.type
_entity.pdbx_description
1 polymer ?
#
loop_
_entity_poly.entity_id
_entity_poly.type
_entity_poly.pdbx_seq_one_letter_code
_entity_poly.pdbx_strand_id
1 'polypeptide(L)'
;MVYTSLSSKAGNYPYQLNIAHLYGNLMNTYGDNGNILMLKYVAEKLGAHVTVDIVSLHDNFDENHYDIAFFGGGQDFEQSIIADDLPAKKESIDNYIQNDGVVLAICGGFQLLGQYYIEASGKRIEGLGVMGHYTLNQTNNRFIGDIKIHNEDFDETYYGFENHQGRTFLSDDQKPLGQVVYGNGNNEEKIGEGVHYKNVFG
;
A
#
# COMPACT_ATOMS: atom_id res chain seq x y z
N MET A 1 -18.71 8.50 0.69
CA MET A 1 -19.13 8.47 -0.73
C MET A 1 -18.01 7.76 -1.47
N VAL A 2 -18.29 6.62 -2.05
CA VAL A 2 -17.31 5.90 -2.90
C VAL A 2 -17.44 6.49 -4.30
N TYR A 3 -16.35 6.96 -4.87
CA TYR A 3 -16.27 7.41 -6.25
C TYR A 3 -15.86 6.24 -7.15
N THR A 4 -16.20 6.29 -8.41
CA THR A 4 -15.67 5.36 -9.44
C THR A 4 -14.44 5.97 -10.13
N SER A 5 -14.47 7.26 -10.35
CA SER A 5 -13.29 8.03 -10.76
C SER A 5 -13.35 9.46 -10.21
N LEU A 6 -12.19 10.08 -10.06
CA LEU A 6 -12.03 11.48 -9.72
C LEU A 6 -11.13 12.14 -10.77
N SER A 7 -11.45 13.37 -11.15
CA SER A 7 -10.59 14.13 -12.06
C SER A 7 -10.39 15.55 -11.57
N SER A 8 -9.28 16.16 -11.94
CA SER A 8 -9.05 17.59 -11.77
C SER A 8 -10.07 18.39 -12.58
N LYS A 9 -10.35 19.62 -12.14
CA LYS A 9 -11.17 20.55 -12.92
C LYS A 9 -10.50 20.83 -14.27
N ALA A 10 -11.30 21.14 -15.27
CA ALA A 10 -10.79 21.57 -16.57
C ALA A 10 -9.87 22.79 -16.41
N GLY A 11 -8.70 22.76 -17.03
CA GLY A 11 -7.68 23.79 -16.92
C GLY A 11 -6.50 23.53 -17.84
N ASN A 12 -5.54 24.42 -17.83
CA ASN A 12 -4.28 24.24 -18.56
C ASN A 12 -3.23 23.70 -17.55
N TYR A 13 -2.91 22.43 -17.68
CA TYR A 13 -1.93 21.74 -16.83
C TYR A 13 -0.74 21.28 -17.67
N PRO A 14 0.50 21.59 -17.26
CA PRO A 14 1.71 21.13 -17.95
C PRO A 14 1.97 19.63 -17.81
N TYR A 15 1.38 19.00 -16.77
CA TYR A 15 1.59 17.58 -16.47
C TYR A 15 0.26 16.83 -16.38
N GLN A 16 0.31 15.52 -16.63
CA GLN A 16 -0.78 14.56 -16.39
C GLN A 16 -0.31 13.58 -15.35
N LEU A 17 -1.21 13.16 -14.45
CA LEU A 17 -0.95 12.13 -13.45
C LEU A 17 -2.18 11.22 -13.34
N ASN A 18 -2.00 9.94 -13.64
CA ASN A 18 -3.04 8.93 -13.57
C ASN A 18 -2.77 8.04 -12.35
N ILE A 19 -3.72 7.95 -11.44
CA ILE A 19 -3.61 7.17 -10.20
C ILE A 19 -4.59 6.01 -10.26
N ALA A 20 -4.10 4.78 -10.13
CA ALA A 20 -4.93 3.62 -9.85
C ALA A 20 -5.19 3.52 -8.35
N HIS A 21 -6.44 3.56 -7.91
CA HIS A 21 -6.83 3.21 -6.55
C HIS A 21 -7.30 1.77 -6.53
N LEU A 22 -6.40 0.84 -6.21
CA LEU A 22 -6.67 -0.59 -6.19
C LEU A 22 -7.70 -0.91 -5.11
N TYR A 23 -8.82 -1.46 -5.54
CA TYR A 23 -9.95 -1.84 -4.67
C TYR A 23 -10.43 -0.74 -3.72
N GLY A 24 -10.36 0.53 -4.15
CA GLY A 24 -10.69 1.69 -3.31
C GLY A 24 -12.13 1.74 -2.80
N ASN A 25 -13.03 0.95 -3.37
CA ASN A 25 -14.40 0.75 -2.91
C ASN A 25 -14.51 -0.32 -1.80
N LEU A 26 -13.48 -1.14 -1.57
CA LEU A 26 -13.40 -2.18 -0.57
C LEU A 26 -12.33 -1.88 0.48
N MET A 27 -11.15 -1.43 0.06
CA MET A 27 -9.98 -1.13 0.89
C MET A 27 -9.95 0.35 1.29
N ASN A 28 -10.85 0.75 2.17
CA ASN A 28 -10.99 2.14 2.64
C ASN A 28 -11.40 2.21 4.11
N THR A 29 -10.99 1.24 4.90
CA THR A 29 -11.47 1.07 6.28
C THR A 29 -11.00 2.19 7.19
N TYR A 30 -9.80 2.70 7.00
CA TYR A 30 -9.16 3.70 7.87
C TYR A 30 -9.07 5.09 7.23
N GLY A 31 -9.93 5.36 6.23
CA GLY A 31 -9.95 6.65 5.56
C GLY A 31 -8.92 6.78 4.44
N ASP A 32 -8.59 5.68 3.79
CA ASP A 32 -7.61 5.60 2.70
C ASP A 32 -7.89 6.55 1.54
N ASN A 33 -9.16 6.89 1.30
CA ASN A 33 -9.55 7.97 0.40
C ASN A 33 -8.89 9.32 0.75
N GLY A 34 -8.51 9.55 2.01
CA GLY A 34 -7.77 10.72 2.44
C GLY A 34 -6.38 10.79 1.81
N ASN A 35 -5.70 9.65 1.67
CA ASN A 35 -4.41 9.56 0.99
C ASN A 35 -4.56 9.95 -0.49
N ILE A 36 -5.57 9.43 -1.18
CA ILE A 36 -5.87 9.78 -2.58
C ILE A 36 -6.16 11.28 -2.73
N LEU A 37 -6.99 11.84 -1.85
CA LEU A 37 -7.31 13.28 -1.89
C LEU A 37 -6.07 14.14 -1.63
N MET A 38 -5.18 13.71 -0.75
CA MET A 38 -3.93 14.43 -0.49
C MET A 38 -2.97 14.33 -1.68
N LEU A 39 -2.76 13.14 -2.25
CA LEU A 39 -1.95 12.95 -3.45
C LEU A 39 -2.45 13.84 -4.59
N LYS A 40 -3.77 13.81 -4.84
CA LYS A 40 -4.41 14.65 -5.85
C LYS A 40 -4.19 16.13 -5.57
N TYR A 41 -4.42 16.59 -4.34
CA TYR A 41 -4.24 17.99 -3.96
C TYR A 41 -2.80 18.47 -4.17
N VAL A 42 -1.82 17.69 -3.73
CA VAL A 42 -0.40 18.05 -3.87
C VAL A 42 0.00 18.09 -5.35
N ALA A 43 -0.39 17.08 -6.13
CA ALA A 43 -0.07 17.01 -7.55
C ALA A 43 -0.70 18.19 -8.33
N GLU A 44 -1.95 18.57 -8.03
CA GLU A 44 -2.60 19.76 -8.63
C GLU A 44 -1.86 21.05 -8.27
N LYS A 45 -1.33 21.18 -7.04
CA LYS A 45 -0.50 22.32 -6.64
C LYS A 45 0.82 22.40 -7.38
N LEU A 46 1.35 21.25 -7.79
CA LEU A 46 2.56 21.13 -8.61
C LEU A 46 2.28 21.26 -10.12
N GLY A 47 1.03 21.48 -10.50
CA GLY A 47 0.63 21.75 -11.89
C GLY A 47 0.19 20.51 -12.67
N ALA A 48 -0.12 19.40 -12.02
CA ALA A 48 -0.63 18.21 -12.69
C ALA A 48 -2.16 18.22 -12.82
N HIS A 49 -2.66 17.81 -13.99
CA HIS A 49 -4.04 17.33 -14.10
C HIS A 49 -4.05 15.88 -13.58
N VAL A 50 -4.85 15.62 -12.57
CA VAL A 50 -4.91 14.30 -11.92
C VAL A 50 -6.19 13.58 -12.30
N THR A 51 -6.06 12.34 -12.74
CA THR A 51 -7.16 11.39 -12.88
C THR A 51 -6.94 10.25 -11.88
N VAL A 52 -7.98 9.87 -11.17
CA VAL A 52 -7.95 8.72 -10.24
C VAL A 52 -9.06 7.77 -10.64
N ASP A 53 -8.71 6.54 -10.92
CA ASP A 53 -9.66 5.48 -11.22
C ASP A 53 -9.61 4.39 -10.15
N ILE A 54 -10.78 3.89 -9.74
CA ILE A 54 -10.84 2.69 -8.92
C ILE A 54 -10.71 1.48 -9.83
N VAL A 55 -9.66 0.69 -9.60
CA VAL A 55 -9.48 -0.64 -10.19
C VAL A 55 -9.94 -1.67 -9.19
N SER A 56 -11.13 -2.22 -9.38
CA SER A 56 -11.80 -3.09 -8.41
C SER A 56 -11.86 -4.55 -8.86
N LEU A 57 -12.80 -5.31 -8.28
CA LEU A 57 -13.06 -6.70 -8.65
C LEU A 57 -13.42 -6.80 -10.13
N HIS A 58 -12.80 -7.77 -10.81
CA HIS A 58 -12.99 -8.07 -12.24
C HIS A 58 -12.52 -6.99 -13.22
N ASP A 59 -11.99 -5.86 -12.73
CA ASP A 59 -11.35 -4.88 -13.58
C ASP A 59 -9.93 -5.34 -13.94
N ASN A 60 -9.44 -4.92 -15.09
CA ASN A 60 -8.04 -5.09 -15.46
C ASN A 60 -7.20 -3.93 -14.92
N PHE A 61 -5.98 -4.22 -14.49
CA PHE A 61 -4.98 -3.21 -14.19
C PHE A 61 -4.11 -2.99 -15.46
N ASP A 62 -4.18 -1.79 -16.02
CA ASP A 62 -3.36 -1.41 -17.17
C ASP A 62 -2.03 -0.82 -16.68
N GLU A 63 -0.98 -1.62 -16.72
CA GLU A 63 0.37 -1.27 -16.26
C GLU A 63 1.02 -0.11 -17.03
N ASN A 64 0.50 0.22 -18.22
CA ASN A 64 1.02 1.30 -19.05
C ASN A 64 0.23 2.61 -18.91
N HIS A 65 -0.88 2.59 -18.18
CA HIS A 65 -1.77 3.74 -18.03
C HIS A 65 -1.50 4.56 -16.77
N TYR A 66 -1.12 3.91 -15.69
CA TYR A 66 -1.02 4.54 -14.37
C TYR A 66 0.41 4.95 -14.03
N ASP A 67 0.54 6.16 -13.44
CA ASP A 67 1.81 6.69 -12.94
C ASP A 67 2.01 6.30 -11.46
N ILE A 68 0.91 6.19 -10.70
CA ILE A 68 0.92 5.76 -9.28
C ILE A 68 -0.19 4.71 -9.09
N ALA A 69 0.13 3.63 -8.39
CA ALA A 69 -0.84 2.70 -7.84
C ALA A 69 -0.92 2.86 -6.32
N PHE A 70 -2.12 3.08 -5.80
CA PHE A 70 -2.39 3.14 -4.36
C PHE A 70 -3.22 1.94 -3.93
N PHE A 71 -2.74 1.20 -2.93
CA PHE A 71 -3.42 0.04 -2.37
C PHE A 71 -3.65 0.29 -0.88
N GLY A 72 -4.90 0.58 -0.50
CA GLY A 72 -5.28 0.98 0.85
C GLY A 72 -5.43 -0.17 1.84
N GLY A 73 -5.85 0.16 3.05
CA GLY A 73 -6.11 -0.80 4.13
C GLY A 73 -7.54 -1.34 4.14
N GLY A 74 -7.70 -2.59 4.60
CA GLY A 74 -8.99 -3.26 4.75
C GLY A 74 -8.99 -4.22 5.92
N GLN A 75 -10.18 -4.70 6.30
CA GLN A 75 -10.32 -5.75 7.30
C GLN A 75 -10.17 -7.14 6.66
N ASP A 76 -10.03 -8.17 7.48
CA ASP A 76 -9.82 -9.56 7.02
C ASP A 76 -10.88 -10.04 6.03
N PHE A 77 -12.13 -9.59 6.18
CA PHE A 77 -13.23 -9.97 5.29
C PHE A 77 -13.03 -9.42 3.88
N GLU A 78 -12.79 -8.11 3.74
CA GLU A 78 -12.54 -7.47 2.46
C GLU A 78 -11.27 -8.01 1.80
N GLN A 79 -10.22 -8.21 2.60
CA GLN A 79 -8.97 -8.78 2.12
C GLN A 79 -9.15 -10.20 1.57
N SER A 80 -10.00 -11.03 2.20
CA SER A 80 -10.27 -12.39 1.70
C SER A 80 -10.99 -12.39 0.35
N ILE A 81 -11.91 -11.44 0.12
CA ILE A 81 -12.59 -11.27 -1.17
C ILE A 81 -11.59 -10.84 -2.25
N ILE A 82 -10.72 -9.90 -1.91
CA ILE A 82 -9.72 -9.36 -2.83
C ILE A 82 -8.69 -10.42 -3.18
N ALA A 83 -8.27 -11.25 -2.22
CA ALA A 83 -7.30 -12.32 -2.45
C ALA A 83 -7.75 -13.33 -3.51
N ASP A 84 -9.06 -13.52 -3.69
CA ASP A 84 -9.61 -14.38 -4.75
C ASP A 84 -9.53 -13.73 -6.15
N ASP A 85 -9.55 -12.40 -6.24
CA ASP A 85 -9.49 -11.63 -7.50
C ASP A 85 -8.06 -11.23 -7.91
N LEU A 86 -7.19 -11.00 -6.93
CA LEU A 86 -5.80 -10.54 -7.15
C LEU A 86 -4.99 -11.38 -8.15
N PRO A 87 -5.08 -12.73 -8.18
CA PRO A 87 -4.32 -13.53 -9.12
C PRO A 87 -4.54 -13.15 -10.59
N ALA A 88 -5.74 -12.64 -10.93
CA ALA A 88 -6.03 -12.17 -12.29
C ALA A 88 -5.25 -10.90 -12.69
N LYS A 89 -4.77 -10.13 -11.72
CA LYS A 89 -4.00 -8.90 -11.90
C LYS A 89 -2.50 -9.09 -11.65
N LYS A 90 -2.07 -10.31 -11.27
CA LYS A 90 -0.69 -10.57 -10.83
C LYS A 90 0.34 -10.15 -11.87
N GLU A 91 0.19 -10.60 -13.10
CA GLU A 91 1.16 -10.34 -14.16
C GLU A 91 1.33 -8.84 -14.43
N SER A 92 0.23 -8.10 -14.54
CA SER A 92 0.28 -6.67 -14.81
C SER A 92 0.81 -5.85 -13.64
N ILE A 93 0.48 -6.23 -12.39
CA ILE A 93 1.04 -5.56 -11.20
C ILE A 93 2.54 -5.88 -11.06
N ASP A 94 2.95 -7.12 -11.29
CA ASP A 94 4.38 -7.50 -11.26
C ASP A 94 5.16 -6.73 -12.33
N ASN A 95 4.70 -6.75 -13.58
CA ASN A 95 5.31 -5.99 -14.66
C ASN A 95 5.41 -4.49 -14.33
N TYR A 96 4.35 -3.91 -13.76
CA TYR A 96 4.34 -2.51 -13.32
C TYR A 96 5.46 -2.23 -12.31
N ILE A 97 5.58 -3.08 -11.28
CA ILE A 97 6.62 -2.96 -10.25
C ILE A 97 8.01 -3.19 -10.85
N GLN A 98 8.16 -4.21 -11.73
CA GLN A 98 9.45 -4.52 -12.35
C GLN A 98 9.94 -3.41 -13.29
N ASN A 99 9.03 -2.65 -13.88
CA ASN A 99 9.32 -1.49 -14.74
C ASN A 99 9.30 -0.16 -13.96
N ASP A 100 9.62 -0.20 -12.67
CA ASP A 100 9.77 0.96 -11.79
C ASP A 100 8.49 1.79 -11.58
N GLY A 101 7.31 1.18 -11.74
CA GLY A 101 6.03 1.77 -11.39
C GLY A 101 5.95 2.10 -9.90
N VAL A 102 5.39 3.27 -9.58
CA VAL A 102 5.29 3.76 -8.19
C VAL A 102 4.09 3.16 -7.49
N VAL A 103 4.32 2.48 -6.38
CA VAL A 103 3.25 1.89 -5.55
C VAL A 103 3.33 2.43 -4.12
N LEU A 104 2.21 2.89 -3.60
CA LEU A 104 2.01 3.15 -2.17
C LEU A 104 1.01 2.14 -1.63
N ALA A 105 1.46 1.26 -0.72
CA ALA A 105 0.65 0.19 -0.16
C ALA A 105 0.52 0.32 1.35
N ILE A 106 -0.71 0.41 1.85
CA ILE A 106 -0.97 0.68 3.27
C ILE A 106 -1.67 -0.52 3.92
N CYS A 107 -1.17 -0.95 5.08
CA CYS A 107 -1.82 -1.96 5.93
C CYS A 107 -2.13 -3.26 5.15
N GLY A 108 -3.42 -3.56 4.90
CA GLY A 108 -3.85 -4.74 4.14
C GLY A 108 -3.35 -4.76 2.70
N GLY A 109 -3.25 -3.61 2.03
CA GLY A 109 -2.65 -3.51 0.69
C GLY A 109 -1.19 -3.93 0.68
N PHE A 110 -0.41 -3.50 1.69
CA PHE A 110 0.96 -3.96 1.88
C PHE A 110 1.02 -5.47 2.10
N GLN A 111 0.18 -6.02 2.99
CA GLN A 111 0.14 -7.46 3.26
C GLN A 111 -0.18 -8.29 2.01
N LEU A 112 -1.13 -7.83 1.20
CA LEU A 112 -1.58 -8.53 -0.02
C LEU A 112 -0.57 -8.49 -1.18
N LEU A 113 0.38 -7.57 -1.20
CA LEU A 113 1.50 -7.60 -2.16
C LEU A 113 2.52 -8.69 -1.82
N GLY A 114 2.63 -9.09 -0.57
CA GLY A 114 3.52 -10.14 -0.08
C GLY A 114 3.11 -11.55 -0.47
N GLN A 115 3.78 -12.52 0.14
CA GLN A 115 3.53 -13.95 -0.11
C GLN A 115 2.20 -14.40 0.50
N TYR A 116 1.99 -14.07 1.76
CA TYR A 116 0.77 -14.39 2.51
C TYR A 116 0.71 -13.60 3.82
N TYR A 117 -0.47 -13.57 4.43
CA TYR A 117 -0.59 -13.19 5.82
C TYR A 117 -1.50 -14.16 6.60
N ILE A 118 -1.26 -14.25 7.91
CA ILE A 118 -2.12 -15.00 8.84
C ILE A 118 -3.02 -14.00 9.56
N GLU A 119 -4.33 -14.09 9.32
CA GLU A 119 -5.32 -13.22 9.97
C GLU A 119 -5.55 -13.58 11.46
N ALA A 120 -6.32 -12.77 12.18
CA ALA A 120 -6.59 -12.94 13.60
C ALA A 120 -7.25 -14.30 13.94
N SER A 121 -7.99 -14.89 13.03
CA SER A 121 -8.61 -16.22 13.18
C SER A 121 -7.60 -17.37 13.06
N GLY A 122 -6.38 -17.09 12.58
CA GLY A 122 -5.37 -18.10 12.23
C GLY A 122 -5.49 -18.61 10.79
N LYS A 123 -6.48 -18.12 10.01
CA LYS A 123 -6.59 -18.47 8.59
C LYS A 123 -5.46 -17.82 7.81
N ARG A 124 -4.85 -18.57 6.90
CA ARG A 124 -3.88 -18.07 5.94
C ARG A 124 -4.60 -17.48 4.72
N ILE A 125 -4.25 -16.26 4.38
CA ILE A 125 -4.67 -15.57 3.17
C ILE A 125 -3.45 -15.45 2.25
N GLU A 126 -3.57 -15.98 1.04
CA GLU A 126 -2.50 -15.86 0.04
C GLU A 126 -2.44 -14.42 -0.49
N GLY A 127 -1.24 -13.87 -0.53
CA GLY A 127 -0.97 -12.60 -1.17
C GLY A 127 -0.74 -12.76 -2.67
N LEU A 128 -0.44 -11.66 -3.33
CA LEU A 128 -0.10 -11.63 -4.75
C LEU A 128 1.25 -12.31 -5.03
N GLY A 129 2.15 -12.30 -4.04
CA GLY A 129 3.48 -12.90 -4.14
C GLY A 129 4.39 -12.20 -5.14
N VAL A 130 4.16 -10.91 -5.39
CA VAL A 130 5.06 -10.06 -6.19
C VAL A 130 6.18 -9.47 -5.33
N MET A 131 6.03 -9.56 -4.02
CA MET A 131 7.03 -9.18 -3.04
C MET A 131 7.32 -10.35 -2.09
N GLY A 132 8.52 -10.40 -1.53
CA GLY A 132 9.01 -11.55 -0.77
C GLY A 132 8.55 -11.61 0.69
N HIS A 133 8.03 -10.51 1.25
CA HIS A 133 7.62 -10.45 2.66
C HIS A 133 6.37 -11.29 2.95
N TYR A 134 6.19 -11.61 4.23
CA TYR A 134 4.99 -12.25 4.75
C TYR A 134 4.65 -11.70 6.14
N THR A 135 3.39 -11.84 6.56
CA THR A 135 2.92 -11.34 7.85
C THR A 135 2.28 -12.45 8.68
N LEU A 136 2.70 -12.59 9.94
CA LEU A 136 2.17 -13.54 10.90
C LEU A 136 1.34 -12.82 11.95
N ASN A 137 0.19 -13.38 12.28
CA ASN A 137 -0.60 -12.89 13.42
C ASN A 137 0.07 -13.25 14.75
N GLN A 138 0.17 -12.28 15.64
CA GLN A 138 0.67 -12.49 17.00
C GLN A 138 -0.46 -12.34 18.02
N THR A 139 -1.03 -13.47 18.45
CA THR A 139 -2.15 -13.47 19.39
C THR A 139 -1.78 -12.83 20.72
N ASN A 140 -2.67 -11.97 21.25
CA ASN A 140 -2.54 -11.28 22.52
C ASN A 140 -1.33 -10.34 22.67
N ASN A 141 -0.70 -9.98 21.58
CA ASN A 141 0.41 -9.03 21.57
C ASN A 141 0.25 -8.02 20.42
N ARG A 142 -0.62 -7.04 20.62
CA ARG A 142 -0.88 -5.99 19.66
C ARG A 142 0.07 -4.81 19.90
N PHE A 143 0.76 -4.36 18.86
CA PHE A 143 1.53 -3.13 18.91
C PHE A 143 0.60 -1.94 18.76
N ILE A 144 0.60 -1.04 19.75
CA ILE A 144 -0.24 0.17 19.76
C ILE A 144 0.61 1.29 20.34
N GLY A 145 0.73 2.38 19.63
CA GLY A 145 1.39 3.58 20.12
C GLY A 145 1.98 4.43 19.01
N ASP A 146 2.65 5.48 19.42
CA ASP A 146 3.37 6.33 18.49
C ASP A 146 4.59 5.60 17.93
N ILE A 147 4.89 5.86 16.68
CA ILE A 147 6.08 5.36 16.02
C ILE A 147 6.84 6.52 15.37
N LYS A 148 8.16 6.44 15.42
CA LYS A 148 9.07 7.33 14.72
C LYS A 148 10.10 6.50 13.99
N ILE A 149 10.23 6.74 12.70
CA ILE A 149 11.22 6.08 11.86
C ILE A 149 12.08 7.10 11.13
N HIS A 150 13.32 6.73 10.83
CA HIS A 150 14.20 7.50 9.98
C HIS A 150 14.41 6.76 8.65
N ASN A 151 14.09 7.44 7.57
CA ASN A 151 14.33 6.95 6.21
C ASN A 151 15.70 7.48 5.74
N GLU A 152 16.64 6.56 5.52
CA GLU A 152 18.01 6.91 5.12
C GLU A 152 18.10 7.35 3.64
N ASP A 153 17.19 6.86 2.77
CA ASP A 153 17.24 7.20 1.35
C ASP A 153 16.87 8.65 1.07
N PHE A 154 15.98 9.21 1.87
CA PHE A 154 15.50 10.59 1.74
C PHE A 154 16.05 11.51 2.84
N ASP A 155 16.79 10.97 3.81
CA ASP A 155 17.27 11.67 5.02
C ASP A 155 16.11 12.37 5.75
N GLU A 156 14.98 11.67 5.88
CA GLU A 156 13.75 12.18 6.47
C GLU A 156 13.31 11.35 7.69
N THR A 157 12.63 12.03 8.59
CA THR A 157 12.04 11.41 9.77
C THR A 157 10.53 11.44 9.67
N TYR A 158 9.91 10.25 9.73
CA TYR A 158 8.46 10.10 9.71
C TYR A 158 7.92 9.82 11.11
N TYR A 159 6.79 10.41 11.40
CA TYR A 159 6.05 10.23 12.64
C TYR A 159 4.70 9.63 12.31
N GLY A 160 4.31 8.60 13.03
CA GLY A 160 3.08 7.88 12.80
C GLY A 160 2.53 7.24 14.08
N PHE A 161 1.53 6.41 13.88
CA PHE A 161 0.89 5.63 14.91
C PHE A 161 0.75 4.19 14.45
N GLU A 162 1.29 3.25 15.22
CA GLU A 162 1.13 1.83 14.96
C GLU A 162 -0.07 1.26 15.72
N ASN A 163 -0.86 0.44 15.06
CA ASN A 163 -1.97 -0.29 15.67
C ASN A 163 -2.19 -1.60 14.91
N HIS A 164 -1.30 -2.56 15.11
CA HIS A 164 -1.36 -3.81 14.37
C HIS A 164 -1.01 -5.02 15.24
N GLN A 165 -1.57 -6.16 14.87
CA GLN A 165 -1.31 -7.47 15.49
C GLN A 165 -0.38 -8.32 14.63
N GLY A 166 -0.31 -8.03 13.33
CA GLY A 166 0.59 -8.69 12.40
C GLY A 166 2.05 -8.37 12.69
N ARG A 167 2.92 -9.34 12.45
CA ARG A 167 4.37 -9.19 12.43
C ARG A 167 4.86 -9.49 11.03
N THR A 168 5.46 -8.50 10.40
CA THR A 168 5.94 -8.61 9.03
C THR A 168 7.43 -8.92 9.01
N PHE A 169 7.79 -9.88 8.16
CA PHE A 169 9.15 -10.32 7.94
C PHE A 169 9.49 -10.06 6.47
N LEU A 170 10.48 -9.23 6.25
CA LEU A 170 10.97 -8.87 4.92
C LEU A 170 11.88 -9.98 4.37
N SER A 171 11.95 -10.11 3.05
CA SER A 171 12.93 -10.95 2.37
C SER A 171 14.26 -10.22 2.17
N ASP A 172 15.30 -10.95 1.82
CA ASP A 172 16.67 -10.43 1.70
C ASP A 172 16.83 -9.33 0.62
N ASP A 173 15.94 -9.28 -0.35
CA ASP A 173 15.91 -8.28 -1.42
C ASP A 173 15.08 -7.03 -1.06
N GLN A 174 14.52 -6.98 0.13
CA GLN A 174 13.70 -5.88 0.62
C GLN A 174 14.38 -5.17 1.79
N LYS A 175 14.18 -3.87 1.90
CA LYS A 175 14.58 -3.10 3.07
C LYS A 175 13.36 -2.44 3.72
N PRO A 176 13.42 -2.12 5.02
CA PRO A 176 12.34 -1.35 5.63
C PRO A 176 12.24 0.05 4.99
N LEU A 177 11.05 0.63 5.03
CA LEU A 177 10.83 2.02 4.65
C LEU A 177 11.67 2.98 5.52
N GLY A 178 11.85 2.65 6.77
CA GLY A 178 12.75 3.37 7.67
C GLY A 178 13.14 2.57 8.89
N GLN A 179 14.25 2.98 9.50
CA GLN A 179 14.76 2.42 10.77
C GLN A 179 13.90 2.92 11.93
N VAL A 180 13.51 2.03 12.85
CA VAL A 180 12.72 2.41 14.02
C VAL A 180 13.62 3.18 15.00
N VAL A 181 13.24 4.44 15.26
CA VAL A 181 13.86 5.29 16.28
C VAL A 181 13.09 5.20 17.60
N TYR A 182 11.76 5.08 17.52
CA TYR A 182 10.85 4.91 18.65
C TYR A 182 9.63 4.12 18.19
N GLY A 183 9.08 3.27 19.03
CA GLY A 183 7.99 2.36 18.70
C GLY A 183 8.45 0.92 18.51
N ASN A 184 7.69 0.11 17.80
CA ASN A 184 7.98 -1.30 17.59
C ASN A 184 8.34 -1.62 16.12
N GLY A 185 7.55 -1.17 15.16
CA GLY A 185 7.76 -1.44 13.75
C GLY A 185 7.24 -2.80 13.29
N ASN A 186 7.85 -3.35 12.25
CA ASN A 186 7.38 -4.56 11.57
C ASN A 186 7.23 -5.78 12.48
N ASN A 187 8.16 -5.96 13.44
CA ASN A 187 8.19 -7.12 14.33
C ASN A 187 8.98 -6.85 15.62
N GLU A 188 9.17 -7.87 16.45
CA GLU A 188 9.84 -7.79 17.75
C GLU A 188 11.34 -7.41 17.66
N GLU A 189 11.96 -7.54 16.50
CA GLU A 189 13.37 -7.18 16.29
C GLU A 189 13.58 -5.66 16.33
N LYS A 190 12.51 -4.89 16.09
CA LYS A 190 12.50 -3.41 16.14
C LYS A 190 13.56 -2.74 15.25
N ILE A 191 13.88 -3.37 14.15
CA ILE A 191 14.90 -2.87 13.22
C ILE A 191 14.29 -1.84 12.30
N GLY A 192 13.11 -2.12 11.73
CA GLY A 192 12.49 -1.28 10.73
C GLY A 192 10.98 -1.35 10.71
N GLU A 193 10.40 -0.42 9.99
CA GLU A 193 8.97 -0.31 9.72
C GLU A 193 8.73 -0.21 8.23
N GLY A 194 7.63 -0.87 7.78
CA GLY A 194 7.22 -0.86 6.39
C GLY A 194 8.18 -1.61 5.47
N VAL A 195 8.12 -1.29 4.19
CA VAL A 195 8.97 -1.83 3.14
C VAL A 195 9.33 -0.76 2.11
N HIS A 196 10.54 -0.83 1.62
CA HIS A 196 10.96 -0.17 0.40
C HIS A 196 11.57 -1.21 -0.53
N TYR A 197 10.93 -1.42 -1.67
CA TYR A 197 11.38 -2.35 -2.71
C TYR A 197 11.17 -1.70 -4.07
N LYS A 198 12.26 -1.40 -4.82
CA LYS A 198 12.19 -0.58 -6.03
C LYS A 198 11.45 0.74 -5.75
N ASN A 199 10.36 1.02 -6.48
CA ASN A 199 9.47 2.18 -6.24
C ASN A 199 8.19 1.79 -5.48
N VAL A 200 8.21 0.69 -4.73
CA VAL A 200 7.13 0.28 -3.82
C VAL A 200 7.44 0.73 -2.41
N PHE A 201 6.53 1.46 -1.82
CA PHE A 201 6.57 1.99 -0.45
C PHE A 201 5.34 1.46 0.31
N GLY A 202 5.58 0.76 1.43
CA GLY A 202 4.53 0.14 2.21
C GLY A 202 4.76 0.18 3.71
#